data_976355bdf3f99d0044e0602a28448136
#
_entry.id   976355bdf3f99d0044e0602a28448136
#
_cell.length_a   1.000
_cell.length_b   1.000
_cell.length_c   1.000
_cell.angle_alpha   90.00
_cell.angle_beta   90.00
_cell.angle_gamma   90.00
#
_symmetry.space_group_name_H-M   'P 1'
#
loop_
_entity.id
_entity.type
_entity.pdbx_description
1 polymer ?
#
loop_
_entity_poly.entity_id
_entity_poly.type
_entity_poly.pdbx_seq_one_letter_code
_entity_poly.pdbx_strand_id
1 'polypeptide(L)'
;MAVAMMVDNPEGTQEAYDAIRAHLGLQKPAGGIFHVAGPSPNGGWRVIEVWESEQEADTFFRERFIPTLRTLGLAGPPPPREFWPVHNAMQ
;
A
#
# COMPACT_ATOMS: atom_id res chain seq x y z
N MET A 1 -14.99 11.16 -2.21
CA MET A 1 -14.66 11.16 -0.76
C MET A 1 -13.37 10.37 -0.57
N ALA A 2 -12.42 10.94 0.16
CA ALA A 2 -11.17 10.25 0.41
C ALA A 2 -11.37 9.03 1.30
N VAL A 3 -10.55 8.03 1.10
CA VAL A 3 -10.57 6.80 1.92
C VAL A 3 -9.19 6.55 2.47
N ALA A 4 -9.14 5.98 3.65
CA ALA A 4 -7.91 5.46 4.23
C ALA A 4 -7.86 3.96 4.00
N MET A 5 -6.65 3.44 3.87
CA MET A 5 -6.42 2.03 3.64
C MET A 5 -5.32 1.54 4.58
N MET A 6 -5.50 0.36 5.13
CA MET A 6 -4.45 -0.27 5.95
C MET A 6 -4.22 -1.69 5.49
N VAL A 7 -2.94 -2.06 5.45
CA VAL A 7 -2.52 -3.44 5.20
C VAL A 7 -1.55 -3.84 6.29
N ASP A 8 -1.83 -4.96 6.96
CA ASP A 8 -0.87 -5.62 7.83
C ASP A 8 -0.45 -6.90 7.14
N ASN A 9 0.85 -7.00 6.83
CA ASN A 9 1.41 -8.19 6.23
C ASN A 9 2.27 -8.90 7.26
N PRO A 10 1.79 -10.01 7.86
CA PRO A 10 2.56 -10.71 8.91
C PRO A 10 3.92 -11.22 8.43
N GLU A 11 4.06 -11.45 7.13
CA GLU A 11 5.32 -11.93 6.56
C GLU A 11 6.10 -10.83 5.86
N GLY A 12 5.65 -9.60 5.95
CA GLY A 12 6.29 -8.46 5.33
C GLY A 12 7.58 -8.09 6.05
N THR A 13 8.54 -7.56 5.29
CA THR A 13 9.83 -7.13 5.81
C THR A 13 10.19 -5.77 5.23
N GLN A 14 11.09 -5.06 5.90
CA GLN A 14 11.61 -3.81 5.36
C GLN A 14 12.30 -4.04 4.02
N GLU A 15 13.05 -5.13 3.88
CA GLU A 15 13.77 -5.42 2.64
C GLU A 15 12.82 -5.57 1.45
N ALA A 16 11.74 -6.32 1.62
CA ALA A 16 10.75 -6.50 0.56
C ALA A 16 10.06 -5.17 0.25
N TYR A 17 9.72 -4.40 1.27
CA TYR A 17 9.10 -3.09 1.09
C TYR A 17 10.01 -2.16 0.29
N ASP A 18 11.29 -2.09 0.68
CA ASP A 18 12.24 -1.21 0.01
C ASP A 18 12.44 -1.62 -1.46
N ALA A 19 12.45 -2.91 -1.75
CA ALA A 19 12.56 -3.40 -3.13
C ALA A 19 11.35 -2.99 -3.96
N ILE A 20 10.16 -3.08 -3.39
CA ILE A 20 8.92 -2.67 -4.07
C ILE A 20 8.96 -1.18 -4.34
N ARG A 21 9.35 -0.36 -3.34
CA ARG A 21 9.44 1.08 -3.51
C ARG A 21 10.46 1.48 -4.58
N ALA A 22 11.60 0.81 -4.60
CA ALA A 22 12.61 1.09 -5.61
C ALA A 22 12.10 0.81 -7.02
N HIS A 23 11.33 -0.26 -7.19
CA HIS A 23 10.76 -0.62 -8.49
C HIS A 23 9.66 0.35 -8.92
N LEU A 24 8.78 0.74 -7.99
CA LEU A 24 7.67 1.65 -8.30
C LEU A 24 8.12 3.08 -8.53
N GLY A 25 9.26 3.46 -7.98
CA GLY A 25 9.75 4.82 -8.05
C GLY A 25 9.15 5.70 -6.97
N LEU A 26 9.49 7.00 -7.02
CA LEU A 26 9.14 7.95 -5.98
C LEU A 26 7.89 8.78 -6.29
N GLN A 27 7.34 8.67 -7.50
CA GLN A 27 6.16 9.44 -7.86
C GLN A 27 4.93 8.88 -7.18
N LYS A 28 4.09 9.79 -6.67
CA LYS A 28 2.79 9.38 -6.13
C LYS A 28 1.91 8.87 -7.28
N PRO A 29 1.20 7.76 -7.07
CA PRO A 29 0.24 7.30 -8.07
C PRO A 29 -0.96 8.24 -8.16
N ALA A 30 -1.68 8.18 -9.27
CA ALA A 30 -2.89 8.96 -9.46
C ALA A 30 -3.87 8.66 -8.34
N GLY A 31 -4.37 9.69 -7.68
CA GLY A 31 -5.29 9.58 -6.55
C GLY A 31 -4.63 9.30 -5.20
N GLY A 32 -3.33 9.09 -5.18
CA GLY A 32 -2.60 8.87 -3.92
C GLY A 32 -2.39 10.17 -3.19
N ILE A 33 -2.74 10.23 -1.92
CA ILE A 33 -2.61 11.45 -1.11
C ILE A 33 -1.49 11.30 -0.09
N PHE A 34 -1.43 10.17 0.59
CA PHE A 34 -0.52 10.00 1.71
C PHE A 34 -0.15 8.53 1.87
N HIS A 35 1.07 8.28 2.34
CA HIS A 35 1.57 6.91 2.51
C HIS A 35 2.55 6.89 3.67
N VAL A 36 2.35 5.98 4.62
CA VAL A 36 3.32 5.68 5.66
C VAL A 36 3.47 4.17 5.81
N ALA A 37 4.65 3.73 6.21
CA ALA A 37 4.92 2.32 6.38
C ALA A 37 5.93 2.10 7.50
N GLY A 38 5.85 0.96 8.13
CA GLY A 38 6.76 0.59 9.20
C GLY A 38 6.46 -0.79 9.74
N PRO A 39 7.26 -1.24 10.73
CA PRO A 39 6.98 -2.51 11.38
C PRO A 39 5.61 -2.49 12.05
N SER A 40 4.84 -3.55 11.83
CA SER A 40 3.54 -3.67 12.46
C SER A 40 3.70 -4.05 13.93
N PRO A 41 2.94 -3.44 14.85
CA PRO A 41 2.94 -3.86 16.25
C PRO A 41 2.48 -5.30 16.43
N ASN A 42 1.80 -5.86 15.43
CA ASN A 42 1.33 -7.24 15.45
C ASN A 42 2.31 -8.21 14.77
N GLY A 43 3.49 -7.73 14.38
CA GLY A 43 4.47 -8.50 13.64
C GLY A 43 4.33 -8.27 12.14
N GLY A 44 5.46 -8.34 11.43
CA GLY A 44 5.50 -8.08 10.00
C GLY A 44 5.55 -6.59 9.68
N TRP A 45 4.91 -6.21 8.59
CA TRP A 45 5.01 -4.86 8.04
C TRP A 45 3.63 -4.25 7.86
N ARG A 46 3.49 -2.98 8.21
CA ARG A 46 2.20 -2.26 8.09
C ARG A 46 2.35 -1.10 7.11
N VAL A 47 1.34 -0.93 6.26
CA VAL A 47 1.23 0.21 5.36
C VAL A 47 -0.11 0.89 5.61
N ILE A 48 -0.09 2.22 5.70
CA ILE A 48 -1.30 3.03 5.81
C ILE A 48 -1.25 4.06 4.69
N GLU A 49 -2.35 4.18 3.94
CA GLU A 49 -2.44 5.08 2.81
C GLU A 49 -3.76 5.84 2.84
N VAL A 50 -3.74 7.02 2.25
CA VAL A 50 -4.96 7.79 2.00
C VAL A 50 -5.06 8.00 0.49
N TRP A 51 -6.23 7.76 -0.06
CA TRP A 51 -6.53 7.85 -1.49
C TRP A 51 -7.74 8.74 -1.73
N GLU A 52 -7.79 9.35 -2.91
CA GLU A 52 -8.96 10.13 -3.31
C GLU A 52 -10.22 9.27 -3.35
N SER A 53 -10.07 8.00 -3.75
CA SER A 53 -11.17 7.04 -3.79
C SER A 53 -10.64 5.62 -3.69
N GLU A 54 -11.50 4.70 -3.29
CA GLU A 54 -11.15 3.29 -3.26
C GLU A 54 -10.89 2.76 -4.66
N GLN A 55 -11.60 3.29 -5.65
CA GLN A 55 -11.42 2.86 -7.04
C GLN A 55 -10.00 3.16 -7.53
N GLU A 56 -9.46 4.33 -7.18
CA GLU A 56 -8.09 4.68 -7.58
C GLU A 56 -7.07 3.81 -6.86
N ALA A 57 -7.30 3.48 -5.60
CA ALA A 57 -6.46 2.53 -4.88
C ALA A 57 -6.46 1.16 -5.57
N ASP A 58 -7.64 0.69 -5.97
CA ASP A 58 -7.78 -0.61 -6.64
C ASP A 58 -7.09 -0.61 -8.02
N THR A 59 -7.19 0.49 -8.75
CA THR A 59 -6.54 0.61 -10.06
C THR A 59 -5.02 0.51 -9.90
N PHE A 60 -4.46 1.23 -8.95
CA PHE A 60 -3.02 1.16 -8.66
C PHE A 60 -2.61 -0.26 -8.26
N PHE A 61 -3.39 -0.88 -7.40
CA PHE A 61 -3.11 -2.24 -6.91
C PHE A 61 -3.02 -3.22 -8.07
N ARG A 62 -4.02 -3.22 -8.96
CA ARG A 62 -4.08 -4.15 -10.08
C ARG A 62 -3.05 -3.86 -11.16
N GLU A 63 -2.81 -2.57 -11.45
CA GLU A 63 -2.02 -2.20 -12.62
C GLU A 63 -0.55 -1.96 -12.31
N ARG A 64 -0.22 -1.66 -11.06
CA ARG A 64 1.16 -1.34 -10.68
C ARG A 64 1.70 -2.26 -9.60
N PHE A 65 0.95 -2.47 -8.55
CA PHE A 65 1.46 -3.19 -7.38
C PHE A 65 1.61 -4.69 -7.67
N ILE A 66 0.56 -5.35 -8.13
CA ILE A 66 0.59 -6.79 -8.42
C ILE A 66 1.65 -7.12 -9.47
N PRO A 67 1.74 -6.38 -10.60
CA PRO A 67 2.83 -6.64 -11.56
C PRO A 67 4.22 -6.48 -10.95
N THR A 68 4.40 -5.51 -10.04
CA THR A 68 5.68 -5.32 -9.35
C THR A 68 6.04 -6.54 -8.50
N LEU A 69 5.08 -7.07 -7.76
CA LEU A 69 5.31 -8.28 -6.96
C LEU A 69 5.75 -9.45 -7.85
N ARG A 70 5.12 -9.61 -9.00
CA ARG A 70 5.50 -10.67 -9.94
C ARG A 70 6.92 -10.48 -10.44
N THR A 71 7.26 -9.27 -10.84
CA THR A 71 8.60 -8.95 -11.34
C THR A 71 9.67 -9.23 -10.29
N LEU A 72 9.38 -8.96 -9.04
CA LEU A 72 10.34 -9.15 -7.93
C LEU A 72 10.32 -10.56 -7.35
N GLY A 73 9.47 -11.43 -7.86
CA GLY A 73 9.36 -12.79 -7.34
C GLY A 73 8.71 -12.87 -5.97
N LEU A 74 7.92 -11.86 -5.61
CA LEU A 74 7.24 -11.80 -4.31
C LEU A 74 5.78 -12.21 -4.43
N ALA A 75 5.42 -12.91 -5.49
CA ALA A 75 4.03 -13.28 -5.75
C ALA A 75 3.52 -14.28 -4.70
N GLY A 76 2.30 -14.09 -4.31
CA GLY A 76 1.58 -14.91 -3.36
C GLY A 76 0.25 -14.21 -3.08
N PRO A 77 -0.64 -14.81 -2.28
CA PRO A 77 -1.88 -14.11 -1.96
C PRO A 77 -1.55 -12.84 -1.18
N PRO A 78 -2.00 -11.66 -1.68
CA PRO A 78 -1.75 -10.43 -0.95
C PRO A 78 -2.56 -10.42 0.34
N PRO A 79 -2.05 -9.75 1.39
CA PRO A 79 -2.81 -9.61 2.62
C PRO A 79 -4.07 -8.77 2.37
N PRO A 80 -5.11 -8.94 3.16
CA PRO A 80 -6.32 -8.16 2.99
C PRO A 80 -6.08 -6.68 3.24
N ARG A 81 -6.79 -5.86 2.50
CA ARG A 81 -6.77 -4.41 2.65
C ARG A 81 -8.03 -3.98 3.37
N GLU A 82 -7.90 -3.15 4.37
CA GLU A 82 -9.02 -2.55 5.08
C GLU A 82 -9.20 -1.12 4.62
N PHE A 83 -10.42 -0.73 4.29
CA PHE A 83 -10.76 0.62 3.87
C PHE A 83 -11.78 1.24 4.80
N TRP A 84 -11.63 2.54 5.04
CA TRP A 84 -12.66 3.31 5.75
C TRP A 84 -12.68 4.75 5.21
N PRO A 85 -13.84 5.43 5.26
CA PRO A 85 -13.90 6.80 4.78
C PRO A 85 -13.13 7.73 5.71
N VAL A 86 -12.45 8.71 5.13
CA VAL A 86 -11.75 9.72 5.91
C VAL A 86 -12.75 10.77 6.37
N HIS A 87 -12.87 10.97 7.68
CA HIS A 87 -13.70 12.01 8.25
C HIS A 87 -12.93 13.31 8.40
N ASN A 88 -11.67 13.21 8.82
CA ASN A 88 -10.82 14.38 9.02
C ASN A 88 -9.37 14.00 8.76
N ALA A 89 -8.64 14.88 8.10
CA ALA A 89 -7.21 14.69 7.85
C ALA A 89 -6.49 15.98 8.20
N MET A 90 -5.39 15.84 8.94
CA MET A 90 -4.52 16.95 9.32
C MET A 90 -3.09 16.63 8.91
N GLN A 91 -2.42 17.64 8.44
CA GLN A 91 -1.02 17.50 8.03
C GLN A 91 -0.13 18.43 8.84
#